data_a8fa6ac0e87947477c1008100114ebd6
#
_entry.id   a8fa6ac0e87947477c1008100114ebd6
#
_cell.length_a   1.000
_cell.length_b   1.000
_cell.length_c   1.000
_cell.angle_alpha   90.00
_cell.angle_beta   90.00
_cell.angle_gamma   90.00
#
_symmetry.space_group_name_H-M   'P 1'
#
loop_
_entity.id
_entity.type
_entity.pdbx_description
1 polymer ?
#
loop_
_entity_poly.entity_id
_entity_poly.type
_entity_poly.pdbx_seq_one_letter_code
_entity_poly.pdbx_strand_id
1 'polypeptide(L)'
;MKRSEIDRYVQDLLDFARARQFPLPPWTTWTPAQWARTGGEADEIRHCGLGWDVTDFGSGDFARVGLTLLTLRNGRPGRASGKDYCEKVMMVREGQVTPCHFHFAKMEDIINRGGGRLVIQLYNSTADDRLDEAGEVRVQVDGIARRLPAGGELVLAPGESVALPPRLYHAFWGQPSAGPVLVGEVSRVNDDARDNRFLQQLPRFPAIEEDEPRRFVLCTEYGRL
;
A
#
# COMPACT_ATOMS: atom_id res chain seq x y z
N MET A 1 -8.09 -11.22 11.36
CA MET A 1 -8.99 -10.05 11.21
C MET A 1 -10.39 -10.53 10.90
N LYS A 2 -11.43 -9.88 11.43
CA LYS A 2 -12.83 -10.18 11.12
C LYS A 2 -13.24 -9.57 9.79
N ARG A 3 -14.19 -10.21 9.08
CA ARG A 3 -14.75 -9.69 7.83
C ARG A 3 -15.41 -8.33 8.05
N SER A 4 -16.18 -8.18 9.12
CA SER A 4 -16.82 -6.92 9.50
C SER A 4 -15.83 -5.76 9.66
N GLU A 5 -14.64 -6.05 10.21
CA GLU A 5 -13.57 -5.05 10.35
C GLU A 5 -12.97 -4.66 8.99
N ILE A 6 -12.71 -5.67 8.13
CA ILE A 6 -12.18 -5.45 6.77
C ILE A 6 -13.15 -4.57 5.98
N ASP A 7 -14.44 -4.91 5.96
CA ASP A 7 -15.46 -4.15 5.25
C ASP A 7 -15.57 -2.70 5.76
N ARG A 8 -15.43 -2.50 7.08
CA ARG A 8 -15.36 -1.16 7.68
C ARG A 8 -14.13 -0.38 7.21
N TYR A 9 -12.95 -1.00 7.20
CA TYR A 9 -11.72 -0.31 6.78
C TYR A 9 -11.74 0.05 5.29
N VAL A 10 -12.33 -0.79 4.45
CA VAL A 10 -12.57 -0.46 3.04
C VAL A 10 -13.52 0.72 2.91
N GLN A 11 -14.63 0.72 3.68
CA GLN A 11 -15.59 1.83 3.68
C GLN A 11 -14.95 3.14 4.14
N ASP A 12 -14.09 3.09 5.19
CA ASP A 12 -13.37 4.25 5.69
C ASP A 12 -12.49 4.88 4.58
N LEU A 13 -11.77 4.06 3.80
CA LEU A 13 -10.96 4.57 2.68
C LEU A 13 -11.84 5.15 1.57
N LEU A 14 -12.95 4.51 1.23
CA LEU A 14 -13.90 5.03 0.24
C LEU A 14 -14.41 6.42 0.62
N ASP A 15 -14.83 6.60 1.87
CA ASP A 15 -15.37 7.85 2.36
C ASP A 15 -14.28 8.93 2.48
N PHE A 16 -13.07 8.51 2.89
CA PHE A 16 -11.93 9.40 2.99
C PHE A 16 -11.45 9.90 1.62
N ALA A 17 -11.39 9.01 0.62
CA ALA A 17 -11.06 9.38 -0.77
C ALA A 17 -12.10 10.34 -1.35
N ARG A 18 -13.41 10.04 -1.14
CA ARG A 18 -14.51 10.91 -1.57
C ARG A 18 -14.42 12.31 -0.95
N ALA A 19 -14.15 12.39 0.36
CA ALA A 19 -14.01 13.67 1.06
C ALA A 19 -12.82 14.51 0.54
N ARG A 20 -11.86 13.88 -0.11
CA ARG A 20 -10.70 14.54 -0.74
C ARG A 20 -10.83 14.67 -2.26
N GLN A 21 -12.05 14.49 -2.78
CA GLN A 21 -12.33 14.62 -4.21
C GLN A 21 -11.44 13.71 -5.09
N PHE A 22 -11.07 12.54 -4.55
CA PHE A 22 -10.33 11.50 -5.26
C PHE A 22 -11.31 10.40 -5.70
N PRO A 23 -11.86 10.47 -6.92
CA PRO A 23 -12.83 9.49 -7.39
C PRO A 23 -12.16 8.14 -7.66
N LEU A 24 -12.82 7.07 -7.22
CA LEU A 24 -12.38 5.70 -7.43
C LEU A 24 -13.18 5.06 -8.57
N PRO A 25 -12.62 4.06 -9.28
CA PRO A 25 -13.31 3.35 -10.34
C PRO A 25 -14.60 2.68 -9.84
N PRO A 26 -15.68 2.62 -10.65
CA PRO A 26 -16.97 2.07 -10.22
C PRO A 26 -16.92 0.63 -9.70
N TRP A 27 -16.02 -0.21 -10.25
CA TRP A 27 -15.89 -1.61 -9.86
C TRP A 27 -15.39 -1.80 -8.40
N THR A 28 -14.84 -0.77 -7.78
CA THR A 28 -14.36 -0.81 -6.38
C THR A 28 -15.48 -1.01 -5.37
N THR A 29 -16.72 -0.72 -5.76
CA THR A 29 -17.92 -0.90 -4.93
C THR A 29 -18.81 -2.05 -5.40
N TRP A 30 -18.38 -2.84 -6.37
CA TRP A 30 -19.15 -3.98 -6.81
C TRP A 30 -19.30 -5.02 -5.71
N THR A 31 -20.53 -5.46 -5.53
CA THR A 31 -20.87 -6.54 -4.59
C THR A 31 -20.37 -7.90 -5.09
N PRO A 32 -20.24 -8.92 -4.23
CA PRO A 32 -19.93 -10.27 -4.66
C PRO A 32 -20.86 -10.80 -5.76
N ALA A 33 -22.16 -10.46 -5.69
CA ALA A 33 -23.13 -10.84 -6.72
C ALA A 33 -22.89 -10.15 -8.08
N GLN A 34 -22.40 -8.92 -8.08
CA GLN A 34 -22.01 -8.24 -9.32
C GLN A 34 -20.72 -8.85 -9.89
N TRP A 35 -19.73 -9.11 -9.06
CA TRP A 35 -18.49 -9.78 -9.45
C TRP A 35 -18.75 -11.17 -10.04
N ALA A 36 -19.65 -11.97 -9.44
CA ALA A 36 -20.01 -13.30 -9.93
C ALA A 36 -20.68 -13.28 -11.32
N ARG A 37 -21.20 -12.14 -11.77
CA ARG A 37 -21.80 -11.96 -13.09
C ARG A 37 -20.83 -11.43 -14.14
N THR A 38 -19.61 -11.03 -13.74
CA THR A 38 -18.59 -10.53 -14.67
C THR A 38 -17.82 -11.67 -15.29
N GLY A 39 -17.71 -11.66 -16.62
CA GLY A 39 -16.93 -12.58 -17.42
C GLY A 39 -15.51 -12.11 -17.68
N GLY A 40 -15.00 -12.44 -18.85
CA GLY A 40 -13.63 -12.10 -19.28
C GLY A 40 -13.33 -10.62 -19.44
N GLU A 41 -14.36 -9.76 -19.48
CA GLU A 41 -14.21 -8.31 -19.52
C GLU A 41 -13.51 -7.74 -18.28
N ALA A 42 -13.53 -8.47 -17.15
CA ALA A 42 -12.84 -8.11 -15.91
C ALA A 42 -11.52 -8.88 -15.68
N ASP A 43 -11.02 -9.57 -16.67
CA ASP A 43 -9.81 -10.40 -16.54
C ASP A 43 -8.56 -9.61 -16.21
N GLU A 44 -8.44 -8.37 -16.69
CA GLU A 44 -7.31 -7.51 -16.31
C GLU A 44 -7.28 -7.25 -14.81
N ILE A 45 -8.45 -6.99 -14.19
CA ILE A 45 -8.56 -6.75 -12.75
C ILE A 45 -8.07 -7.98 -11.99
N ARG A 46 -8.54 -9.17 -12.38
CA ARG A 46 -8.18 -10.44 -11.73
C ARG A 46 -6.71 -10.82 -11.92
N HIS A 47 -6.23 -10.74 -13.16
CA HIS A 47 -4.88 -11.18 -13.52
C HIS A 47 -3.77 -10.24 -13.07
N CYS A 48 -4.08 -8.94 -12.93
CA CYS A 48 -3.12 -7.95 -12.46
C CYS A 48 -3.24 -7.66 -10.96
N GLY A 49 -4.13 -8.37 -10.25
CA GLY A 49 -4.33 -8.22 -8.81
C GLY A 49 -4.83 -6.82 -8.41
N LEU A 50 -5.69 -6.21 -9.24
CA LEU A 50 -6.31 -4.94 -8.87
C LEU A 50 -7.36 -5.19 -7.79
N GLY A 51 -7.62 -4.19 -6.96
CA GLY A 51 -8.68 -4.31 -5.94
C GLY A 51 -8.22 -3.99 -4.53
N TRP A 52 -9.13 -4.24 -3.61
CA TRP A 52 -8.96 -3.99 -2.19
C TRP A 52 -7.98 -4.95 -1.55
N ASP A 53 -7.21 -4.44 -0.61
CA ASP A 53 -6.38 -5.22 0.28
C ASP A 53 -6.35 -4.55 1.66
N VAL A 54 -6.56 -5.34 2.70
CA VAL A 54 -6.55 -4.91 4.10
C VAL A 54 -5.70 -5.90 4.87
N THR A 55 -4.70 -5.41 5.58
CA THR A 55 -3.78 -6.26 6.33
C THR A 55 -3.37 -5.64 7.65
N ASP A 56 -3.28 -6.45 8.68
CA ASP A 56 -2.65 -6.13 9.96
C ASP A 56 -1.23 -6.73 10.05
N PHE A 57 -0.73 -7.27 8.93
CA PHE A 57 0.56 -7.95 8.87
C PHE A 57 0.74 -9.04 9.95
N GLY A 58 -0.37 -9.64 10.40
CA GLY A 58 -0.38 -10.66 11.44
C GLY A 58 -0.16 -10.15 12.86
N SER A 59 -0.18 -8.84 13.07
CA SER A 59 0.01 -8.23 14.40
C SER A 59 -1.15 -8.49 15.36
N GLY A 60 -2.37 -8.72 14.82
CA GLY A 60 -3.61 -8.76 15.62
C GLY A 60 -4.06 -7.37 16.11
N ASP A 61 -3.35 -6.29 15.74
CA ASP A 61 -3.64 -4.91 16.15
C ASP A 61 -3.53 -3.99 14.91
N PHE A 62 -4.60 -3.98 14.10
CA PHE A 62 -4.68 -3.17 12.89
C PHE A 62 -4.51 -1.67 13.17
N ALA A 63 -4.92 -1.19 14.33
CA ALA A 63 -4.82 0.23 14.65
C ALA A 63 -3.36 0.68 14.79
N ARG A 64 -2.50 -0.19 15.30
CA ARG A 64 -1.08 0.08 15.50
C ARG A 64 -0.22 -0.34 14.31
N VAL A 65 -0.49 -1.51 13.72
CA VAL A 65 0.25 -2.05 12.58
C VAL A 65 -0.76 -2.53 11.56
N GLY A 66 -0.88 -1.83 10.45
CA GLY A 66 -1.89 -2.17 9.46
C GLY A 66 -1.87 -1.25 8.25
N LEU A 67 -2.58 -1.68 7.22
CA LEU A 67 -2.74 -0.92 5.99
C LEU A 67 -4.06 -1.27 5.31
N THR A 68 -4.77 -0.25 4.83
CA THR A 68 -5.87 -0.38 3.88
C THR A 68 -5.42 0.23 2.56
N LEU A 69 -5.46 -0.55 1.50
CA LEU A 69 -5.07 -0.08 0.16
C LEU A 69 -6.03 -0.57 -0.93
N LEU A 70 -6.00 0.14 -2.04
CA LEU A 70 -6.64 -0.23 -3.29
C LEU A 70 -5.62 -0.15 -4.42
N THR A 71 -5.36 -1.27 -5.09
CA THR A 71 -4.60 -1.28 -6.33
C THR A 71 -5.52 -0.87 -7.48
N LEU A 72 -5.27 0.32 -8.04
CA LEU A 72 -6.06 0.93 -9.11
C LEU A 72 -5.64 0.44 -10.48
N ARG A 73 -4.34 0.31 -10.69
CA ARG A 73 -3.69 -0.13 -11.93
C ARG A 73 -2.47 -0.97 -11.59
N ASN A 74 -2.22 -1.97 -12.39
CA ASN A 74 -0.99 -2.75 -12.31
C ASN A 74 -0.72 -3.44 -13.64
N GLY A 75 0.56 -3.67 -13.95
CA GLY A 75 0.96 -4.60 -14.97
C GLY A 75 0.80 -6.04 -14.50
N ARG A 76 0.90 -7.00 -15.41
CA ARG A 76 0.88 -8.42 -15.05
C ARG A 76 2.28 -8.85 -14.63
N PRO A 77 2.49 -9.30 -13.38
CA PRO A 77 3.79 -9.77 -12.94
C PRO A 77 4.38 -10.85 -13.86
N GLY A 78 5.67 -10.73 -14.19
CA GLY A 78 6.37 -11.67 -15.05
C GLY A 78 6.05 -11.57 -16.56
N ARG A 79 5.28 -10.56 -17.02
CA ARG A 79 5.04 -10.29 -18.43
C ARG A 79 5.68 -8.99 -18.87
N ALA A 80 6.39 -9.04 -20.00
CA ALA A 80 7.01 -7.86 -20.61
C ALA A 80 6.03 -6.99 -21.43
N SER A 81 4.83 -7.51 -21.75
CA SER A 81 3.82 -6.79 -22.53
C SER A 81 2.71 -6.26 -21.62
N GLY A 82 2.21 -5.08 -21.92
CA GLY A 82 1.16 -4.42 -21.14
C GLY A 82 1.69 -3.23 -20.35
N LYS A 83 1.02 -2.92 -19.21
CA LYS A 83 1.47 -1.85 -18.33
C LYS A 83 2.75 -2.26 -17.61
N ASP A 84 3.71 -1.36 -17.55
CA ASP A 84 4.99 -1.50 -16.83
C ASP A 84 5.00 -0.73 -15.49
N TYR A 85 3.84 -0.27 -15.06
CA TYR A 85 3.63 0.54 -13.87
C TYR A 85 2.48 -0.01 -13.00
N CYS A 86 2.45 0.47 -11.76
CA CYS A 86 1.38 0.25 -10.79
C CYS A 86 0.94 1.59 -10.19
N GLU A 87 -0.35 1.70 -9.88
CA GLU A 87 -0.89 2.80 -9.06
C GLU A 87 -1.74 2.22 -7.95
N LYS A 88 -1.48 2.69 -6.72
CA LYS A 88 -2.27 2.36 -5.53
C LYS A 88 -2.70 3.62 -4.82
N VAL A 89 -3.80 3.51 -4.07
CA VAL A 89 -4.21 4.49 -3.08
C VAL A 89 -4.39 3.80 -1.74
N MET A 90 -3.96 4.45 -0.68
CA MET A 90 -3.93 3.91 0.68
C MET A 90 -4.51 4.92 1.67
N MET A 91 -5.07 4.42 2.77
CA MET A 91 -5.37 5.24 3.93
C MET A 91 -4.44 4.84 5.06
N VAL A 92 -3.61 5.79 5.48
CA VAL A 92 -2.67 5.61 6.58
C VAL A 92 -3.16 6.44 7.77
N ARG A 93 -3.42 5.76 8.89
CA ARG A 93 -3.94 6.42 10.10
C ARG A 93 -2.79 6.96 10.96
N GLU A 94 -3.14 7.84 11.89
CA GLU A 94 -2.19 8.38 12.87
C GLU A 94 -1.50 7.27 13.66
N GLY A 95 -0.17 7.23 13.66
CA GLY A 95 0.60 6.23 14.37
C GLY A 95 0.46 4.78 13.88
N GLN A 96 -0.36 4.54 12.85
CA GLN A 96 -0.51 3.22 12.24
C GLN A 96 0.68 2.94 11.32
N VAL A 97 1.48 1.97 11.71
CA VAL A 97 2.75 1.67 11.02
C VAL A 97 2.54 0.66 9.90
N THR A 98 3.01 1.00 8.70
CA THR A 98 3.35 0.01 7.67
C THR A 98 4.75 -0.49 7.96
N PRO A 99 4.95 -1.81 8.21
CA PRO A 99 6.22 -2.37 8.67
C PRO A 99 7.38 -2.10 7.74
N CYS A 100 8.57 -1.96 8.32
CA CYS A 100 9.81 -1.70 7.61
C CYS A 100 10.10 -2.81 6.59
N HIS A 101 10.23 -2.42 5.33
CA HIS A 101 10.45 -3.31 4.19
C HIS A 101 11.18 -2.59 3.06
N PHE A 102 11.66 -3.33 2.08
CA PHE A 102 12.09 -2.82 0.79
C PHE A 102 11.58 -3.70 -0.35
N HIS A 103 11.70 -3.21 -1.57
CA HIS A 103 11.43 -3.96 -2.79
C HIS A 103 12.73 -4.28 -3.52
N PHE A 104 12.89 -5.52 -4.00
CA PHE A 104 14.11 -5.94 -4.70
C PHE A 104 14.28 -5.23 -6.05
N ALA A 105 13.20 -5.06 -6.81
CA ALA A 105 13.23 -4.52 -8.17
C ALA A 105 12.34 -3.29 -8.36
N LYS A 106 11.28 -3.15 -7.55
CA LYS A 106 10.31 -2.06 -7.69
C LYS A 106 10.91 -0.74 -7.19
N MET A 107 10.91 0.27 -8.07
CA MET A 107 11.02 1.67 -7.70
C MET A 107 9.62 2.23 -7.53
N GLU A 108 9.40 3.09 -6.54
CA GLU A 108 8.11 3.69 -6.26
C GLU A 108 8.23 5.13 -5.81
N ASP A 109 7.21 5.91 -6.11
CA ASP A 109 6.96 7.22 -5.53
C ASP A 109 5.82 7.09 -4.50
N ILE A 110 6.08 7.49 -3.26
CA ILE A 110 5.08 7.62 -2.20
C ILE A 110 4.66 9.07 -2.10
N ILE A 111 3.37 9.33 -2.26
CA ILE A 111 2.81 10.66 -2.47
C ILE A 111 1.77 10.94 -1.38
N ASN A 112 1.88 12.05 -0.66
CA ASN A 112 0.79 12.51 0.20
C ASN A 112 -0.28 13.21 -0.65
N ARG A 113 -1.39 12.53 -0.93
CA ARG A 113 -2.52 13.04 -1.73
C ARG A 113 -3.49 13.92 -0.94
N GLY A 114 -3.25 14.10 0.37
CA GLY A 114 -4.05 14.99 1.20
C GLY A 114 -4.43 14.39 2.55
N GLY A 115 -4.92 15.23 3.41
CA GLY A 115 -5.21 14.90 4.81
C GLY A 115 -4.10 15.38 5.75
N GLY A 116 -3.66 14.51 6.63
CA GLY A 116 -2.58 14.77 7.58
C GLY A 116 -1.20 14.78 6.93
N ARG A 117 -0.18 14.54 7.74
CA ARG A 117 1.21 14.43 7.31
C ARG A 117 1.66 12.99 7.36
N LEU A 118 2.42 12.56 6.36
CA LEU A 118 2.99 11.22 6.29
C LEU A 118 4.43 11.25 6.76
N VAL A 119 4.76 10.42 7.76
CA VAL A 119 6.14 10.21 8.21
C VAL A 119 6.68 8.97 7.53
N ILE A 120 7.89 9.05 6.96
CA ILE A 120 8.58 7.93 6.31
C ILE A 120 9.97 7.83 6.92
N GLN A 121 10.29 6.69 7.54
CA GLN A 121 11.60 6.38 8.07
C GLN A 121 12.40 5.55 7.05
N LEU A 122 13.69 5.88 6.86
CA LEU A 122 14.49 5.36 5.77
C LEU A 122 15.83 4.78 6.24
N TYR A 123 16.21 3.64 5.65
CA TYR A 123 17.55 3.05 5.78
C TYR A 123 18.03 2.49 4.44
N ASN A 124 19.31 2.59 4.14
CA ASN A 124 19.88 1.76 3.08
C ASN A 124 19.83 0.29 3.49
N SER A 125 19.91 -0.61 2.52
CA SER A 125 20.15 -2.03 2.78
C SER A 125 21.61 -2.38 2.57
N THR A 126 22.14 -3.29 3.39
CA THR A 126 23.41 -3.93 3.15
C THR A 126 23.31 -4.98 2.03
N ALA A 127 24.45 -5.53 1.57
CA ALA A 127 24.46 -6.57 0.53
C ALA A 127 23.73 -7.85 0.95
N ASP A 128 23.68 -8.14 2.26
CA ASP A 128 23.01 -9.29 2.87
C ASP A 128 21.61 -8.96 3.41
N ASP A 129 20.95 -7.93 2.84
CA ASP A 129 19.57 -7.55 3.12
C ASP A 129 19.27 -7.13 4.57
N ARG A 130 20.24 -6.58 5.28
CA ARG A 130 20.06 -5.98 6.60
C ARG A 130 19.99 -4.47 6.50
N LEU A 131 19.57 -3.80 7.58
CA LEU A 131 19.68 -2.35 7.70
C LEU A 131 21.15 -1.92 7.68
N ASP A 132 21.45 -0.90 6.90
CA ASP A 132 22.69 -0.13 7.06
C ASP A 132 22.40 0.98 8.09
N GLU A 133 22.85 0.76 9.32
CA GLU A 133 22.59 1.66 10.46
C GLU A 133 23.53 2.88 10.51
N ALA A 134 24.49 2.96 9.58
CA ALA A 134 25.53 4.01 9.57
C ALA A 134 25.51 4.87 8.31
N GLY A 135 25.06 4.34 7.18
CA GLY A 135 25.15 4.99 5.88
C GLY A 135 24.18 6.18 5.72
N GLU A 136 24.66 7.26 5.08
CA GLU A 136 23.79 8.37 4.69
C GLU A 136 22.78 7.92 3.65
N VAL A 137 21.49 8.14 3.91
CA VAL A 137 20.40 7.89 2.97
C VAL A 137 20.22 9.10 2.05
N ARG A 138 20.08 8.84 0.75
CA ARG A 138 19.86 9.87 -0.28
C ARG A 138 18.60 9.56 -1.07
N VAL A 139 17.67 10.49 -1.10
CA VAL A 139 16.40 10.38 -1.82
C VAL A 139 16.07 11.67 -2.56
N GLN A 140 15.07 11.59 -3.44
CA GLN A 140 14.49 12.75 -4.10
C GLN A 140 13.11 13.02 -3.49
N VAL A 141 12.88 14.22 -3.00
CA VAL A 141 11.57 14.72 -2.59
C VAL A 141 11.15 15.76 -3.62
N ASP A 142 10.14 15.43 -4.42
CA ASP A 142 9.66 16.29 -5.53
C ASP A 142 10.80 16.71 -6.49
N GLY A 143 11.73 15.79 -6.78
CA GLY A 143 12.90 16.07 -7.63
C GLY A 143 14.04 16.82 -6.93
N ILE A 144 13.89 17.15 -5.65
CA ILE A 144 14.92 17.84 -4.85
C ILE A 144 15.66 16.82 -3.98
N ALA A 145 17.00 16.76 -4.15
CA ALA A 145 17.84 15.85 -3.37
C ALA A 145 17.77 16.16 -1.86
N ARG A 146 17.55 15.11 -1.07
CA ARG A 146 17.59 15.15 0.40
C ARG A 146 18.60 14.12 0.91
N ARG A 147 19.24 14.46 2.02
CA ARG A 147 20.17 13.59 2.73
C ARG A 147 19.69 13.43 4.17
N LEU A 148 19.71 12.21 4.64
CA LEU A 148 19.26 11.84 5.98
C LEU A 148 20.28 10.91 6.61
N PRO A 149 20.44 10.91 7.92
CA PRO A 149 21.17 9.82 8.59
C PRO A 149 20.41 8.52 8.43
N ALA A 150 21.05 7.38 8.67
CA ALA A 150 20.36 6.09 8.77
C ALA A 150 19.23 6.18 9.80
N GLY A 151 18.04 5.68 9.45
CA GLY A 151 16.83 5.80 10.29
C GLY A 151 16.22 7.19 10.36
N GLY A 152 16.72 8.13 9.57
CA GLY A 152 16.16 9.47 9.49
C GLY A 152 14.74 9.48 8.96
N GLU A 153 13.92 10.41 9.43
CA GLU A 153 12.52 10.55 9.07
C GLU A 153 12.31 11.73 8.12
N LEU A 154 11.52 11.46 7.07
CA LEU A 154 10.92 12.49 6.23
C LEU A 154 9.48 12.70 6.65
N VAL A 155 9.03 13.95 6.68
CA VAL A 155 7.63 14.30 6.90
C VAL A 155 7.10 14.93 5.62
N LEU A 156 6.21 14.23 4.92
CA LEU A 156 5.58 14.73 3.70
C LEU A 156 4.28 15.45 4.04
N ALA A 157 4.20 16.73 3.69
CA ALA A 157 2.97 17.50 3.69
C ALA A 157 2.08 17.13 2.49
N PRO A 158 0.77 17.49 2.50
CA PRO A 158 -0.09 17.30 1.34
C PRO A 158 0.51 17.90 0.06
N GLY A 159 0.60 17.08 -0.98
CA GLY A 159 1.20 17.39 -2.28
C GLY A 159 2.64 16.93 -2.45
N GLU A 160 3.38 16.70 -1.36
CA GLU A 160 4.77 16.24 -1.44
C GLU A 160 4.88 14.73 -1.73
N SER A 161 5.98 14.34 -2.36
CA SER A 161 6.30 12.95 -2.69
C SER A 161 7.77 12.62 -2.44
N VAL A 162 8.08 11.35 -2.24
CA VAL A 162 9.44 10.83 -2.18
C VAL A 162 9.61 9.64 -3.12
N ALA A 163 10.70 9.66 -3.91
CA ALA A 163 11.09 8.54 -4.74
C ALA A 163 11.95 7.56 -3.95
N LEU A 164 11.50 6.30 -3.87
CA LEU A 164 12.15 5.20 -3.16
C LEU A 164 12.75 4.23 -4.19
N PRO A 165 14.07 4.21 -4.35
CA PRO A 165 14.73 3.25 -5.23
C PRO A 165 14.63 1.82 -4.69
N PRO A 166 14.84 0.79 -5.54
CA PRO A 166 14.96 -0.58 -5.09
C PRO A 166 15.93 -0.72 -3.92
N ARG A 167 15.62 -1.64 -3.01
CA ARG A 167 16.46 -1.99 -1.84
C ARG A 167 16.61 -0.89 -0.78
N LEU A 168 15.82 0.18 -0.85
CA LEU A 168 15.76 1.19 0.21
C LEU A 168 14.70 0.77 1.24
N TYR A 169 15.13 0.43 2.46
CA TYR A 169 14.22 0.13 3.56
C TYR A 169 13.41 1.36 3.95
N HIS A 170 12.11 1.17 4.06
CA HIS A 170 11.19 2.20 4.49
C HIS A 170 10.08 1.64 5.38
N ALA A 171 9.69 2.43 6.36
CA ALA A 171 8.48 2.28 7.15
C ALA A 171 7.74 3.61 7.12
N PHE A 172 6.41 3.60 7.18
CA PHE A 172 5.68 4.87 7.20
C PHE A 172 4.43 4.80 8.07
N TRP A 173 4.00 5.98 8.54
CA TRP A 173 2.81 6.15 9.38
C TRP A 173 2.26 7.58 9.26
N GLY A 174 0.99 7.77 9.62
CA GLY A 174 0.42 9.11 9.78
C GLY A 174 1.02 9.80 11.01
N GLN A 175 1.42 11.05 10.87
CA GLN A 175 1.92 11.85 11.99
C GLN A 175 0.84 11.97 13.06
N PRO A 176 1.14 11.67 14.35
CA PRO A 176 0.20 11.85 15.44
C PRO A 176 -0.37 13.29 15.50
N SER A 177 -1.66 13.41 15.79
CA SER A 177 -2.40 14.67 15.90
C SER A 177 -2.51 15.49 14.58
N ALA A 178 -2.18 14.88 13.43
CA ALA A 178 -2.30 15.53 12.12
C ALA A 178 -3.47 14.99 11.27
N GLY A 179 -4.15 13.96 11.73
CA GLY A 179 -5.20 13.27 11.00
C GLY A 179 -4.69 12.20 10.04
N PRO A 180 -5.59 11.36 9.51
CA PRO A 180 -5.22 10.33 8.55
C PRO A 180 -4.78 10.92 7.22
N VAL A 181 -3.97 10.16 6.47
CA VAL A 181 -3.37 10.56 5.19
C VAL A 181 -3.91 9.71 4.07
N LEU A 182 -4.34 10.34 2.98
CA LEU A 182 -4.55 9.68 1.70
C LEU A 182 -3.21 9.60 0.99
N VAL A 183 -2.68 8.39 0.86
CA VAL A 183 -1.38 8.15 0.25
C VAL A 183 -1.57 7.55 -1.13
N GLY A 184 -0.89 8.10 -2.13
CA GLY A 184 -0.75 7.51 -3.45
C GLY A 184 0.59 6.78 -3.57
N GLU A 185 0.61 5.69 -4.31
CA GLU A 185 1.83 5.03 -4.79
C GLU A 185 1.79 4.97 -6.31
N VAL A 186 2.84 5.41 -6.96
CA VAL A 186 3.10 5.15 -8.37
C VAL A 186 4.42 4.40 -8.46
N SER A 187 4.41 3.23 -9.06
CA SER A 187 5.58 2.35 -9.03
C SER A 187 5.73 1.56 -10.32
N ARG A 188 6.84 0.81 -10.46
CA ARG A 188 6.91 -0.31 -11.39
C ARG A 188 5.87 -1.36 -11.05
N VAL A 189 5.69 -2.35 -11.94
CA VAL A 189 4.76 -3.47 -11.72
C VAL A 189 4.94 -4.05 -10.31
N ASN A 190 3.84 -4.14 -9.58
CA ASN A 190 3.81 -4.68 -8.23
C ASN A 190 3.68 -6.20 -8.25
N ASP A 191 4.55 -6.89 -7.52
CA ASP A 191 4.49 -8.33 -7.25
C ASP A 191 4.65 -8.58 -5.75
N ASP A 192 3.55 -8.51 -5.00
CA ASP A 192 3.56 -8.67 -3.54
C ASP A 192 4.09 -10.03 -3.07
N ALA A 193 4.09 -11.04 -3.94
CA ALA A 193 4.53 -12.38 -3.59
C ALA A 193 6.06 -12.55 -3.65
N ARG A 194 6.76 -11.74 -4.46
CA ARG A 194 8.17 -11.98 -4.78
C ARG A 194 9.08 -10.79 -4.56
N ASP A 195 8.55 -9.56 -4.57
CA ASP A 195 9.33 -8.34 -4.58
C ASP A 195 9.43 -7.64 -3.22
N ASN A 196 8.80 -8.18 -2.17
CA ASN A 196 8.83 -7.62 -0.82
C ASN A 196 9.85 -8.30 0.09
N ARG A 197 10.66 -7.53 0.78
CA ARG A 197 11.55 -7.95 1.85
C ARG A 197 11.20 -7.20 3.13
N PHE A 198 10.40 -7.80 4.00
CA PHE A 198 10.16 -7.26 5.34
C PHE A 198 11.37 -7.48 6.23
N LEU A 199 11.71 -6.46 7.03
CA LEU A 199 12.80 -6.55 8.00
C LEU A 199 12.54 -7.66 9.02
N GLN A 200 11.29 -7.78 9.49
CA GLN A 200 10.81 -8.90 10.29
C GLN A 200 9.98 -9.82 9.40
N GLN A 201 10.07 -11.12 9.63
CA GLN A 201 9.23 -12.07 8.91
C GLN A 201 7.77 -11.90 9.34
N LEU A 202 6.95 -11.35 8.44
CA LEU A 202 5.54 -11.05 8.68
C LEU A 202 4.69 -11.64 7.57
N PRO A 203 3.47 -12.14 7.87
CA PRO A 203 2.52 -12.51 6.84
C PRO A 203 2.03 -11.25 6.12
N ARG A 204 2.02 -11.29 4.76
CA ARG A 204 1.55 -10.16 3.95
C ARG A 204 0.02 -10.01 4.01
N PHE A 205 -0.70 -11.13 4.06
CA PHE A 205 -2.15 -11.17 4.10
C PHE A 205 -2.64 -11.75 5.43
N PRO A 206 -3.73 -11.19 6.00
CA PRO A 206 -4.28 -11.68 7.26
C PRO A 206 -5.03 -13.01 7.06
N ALA A 207 -5.15 -13.80 8.13
CA ALA A 207 -6.19 -14.81 8.24
C ALA A 207 -7.53 -14.10 8.48
N ILE A 208 -8.56 -14.44 7.69
CA ILE A 208 -9.89 -13.81 7.77
C ILE A 208 -10.85 -14.73 8.50
N GLU A 209 -11.51 -14.18 9.54
CA GLU A 209 -12.66 -14.77 10.22
C GLU A 209 -13.93 -14.21 9.57
N GLU A 210 -14.74 -15.08 8.96
CA GLU A 210 -15.97 -14.70 8.27
C GLU A 210 -17.13 -14.60 9.30
N ASP A 211 -17.16 -13.50 10.05
CA ASP A 211 -18.18 -13.21 11.07
C ASP A 211 -19.46 -12.57 10.49
N GLU A 212 -19.40 -12.08 9.26
CA GLU A 212 -20.56 -11.58 8.51
C GLU A 212 -20.40 -11.82 7.00
N PRO A 213 -21.48 -11.74 6.19
CA PRO A 213 -21.38 -11.82 4.75
C PRO A 213 -20.49 -10.68 4.20
N ARG A 214 -19.52 -11.05 3.33
CA ARG A 214 -18.61 -10.09 2.72
C ARG A 214 -19.37 -9.05 1.89
N ARG A 215 -19.04 -7.79 2.09
CA ARG A 215 -19.57 -6.66 1.34
C ARG A 215 -18.65 -6.27 0.19
N PHE A 216 -17.34 -6.26 0.44
CA PHE A 216 -16.32 -5.97 -0.55
C PHE A 216 -15.51 -7.22 -0.87
N VAL A 217 -15.02 -7.31 -2.11
CA VAL A 217 -14.17 -8.41 -2.57
C VAL A 217 -12.72 -7.94 -2.56
N LEU A 218 -11.86 -8.67 -1.86
CA LEU A 218 -10.42 -8.40 -1.86
C LEU A 218 -9.76 -8.94 -3.11
N CYS A 219 -8.61 -8.35 -3.50
CA CYS A 219 -7.85 -8.78 -4.69
C CYS A 219 -7.41 -10.25 -4.64
N THR A 220 -7.33 -10.85 -3.45
CA THR A 220 -6.99 -12.27 -3.24
C THR A 220 -8.19 -13.21 -3.30
N GLU A 221 -9.40 -12.70 -3.50
CA GLU A 221 -10.65 -13.49 -3.38
C GLU A 221 -11.35 -13.76 -4.71
N TYR A 222 -10.89 -13.21 -5.83
CA TYR A 222 -11.55 -13.37 -7.12
C TYR A 222 -11.71 -14.84 -7.57
N GLY A 223 -10.83 -15.73 -7.17
CA GLY A 223 -10.95 -17.16 -7.44
C GLY A 223 -11.96 -17.92 -6.58
N ARG A 224 -12.65 -17.22 -5.66
CA ARG A 224 -13.65 -17.79 -4.73
C ARG A 224 -15.05 -17.21 -4.93
N LEU A 225 -15.29 -16.56 -6.06
CA LEU A 225 -16.57 -15.94 -6.44
C LEU A 225 -17.42 -16.87 -7.28
#